data_a88eafccb2237ced8897e8ed344b92f0
#
_entry.id   a88eafccb2237ced8897e8ed344b92f0
#
_cell.length_a   1.000
_cell.length_b   1.000
_cell.length_c   1.000
_cell.angle_alpha   90.00
_cell.angle_beta   90.00
_cell.angle_gamma   90.00
#
_symmetry.space_group_name_H-M   'P 1'
#
loop_
_entity.id
_entity.type
_entity.pdbx_description
1 polymer ?
#
loop_
_entity_poly.entity_id
_entity_poly.type
_entity_poly.pdbx_seq_one_letter_code
_entity_poly.pdbx_strand_id
1 'polypeptide(L)'
;MPLKTLFLNPPSFENFDGGAGSRWPATREIESYWYPVWLAYPTGMLEGARLLDAPPHHVSAEETLDIAREYEFLVLYTSTPGFPGDIRLAQKIKEVNPGIKIAFVGPHVTVLPEKSLKDCPAIDFVCRKEFDFSTVEFAQGKPLNEILGISFRKNGGIVHTPDRPQLADLDVLPHVTDVYQRDLDPRRYNVPFLLHPYVSLYTTRGCPAQCTFCLWPQTTSGHPWRKRSTDDVAREMAKAKKYWPWVKEFFFDDDTFNIQKARTIELCAKLKPLGLTWSCTSRVTTDYETLKAMKEAGCRLLIVGYESGDPQILKNIKKGATVERARQFTKDCHKLGLVIHGDFIMGLPGETPETINNTIAFAKELDVETIQVSVAHAYPGTELYDYAVKNGFMVADNKMVDEGGHQLAHIQYPGLPADEILSAVHRFYDEYYFRPKAVFRILRKAAFDSGERKRLYKEAKTFLKVRAMRHKLVDAKRNGKTAVAAAEPPKPQEMTV
;
A
#
# COMPACT_ATOMS: atom_id res chain seq x y z
N MET A 1 -25.79 -15.91 -18.53
CA MET A 1 -25.15 -16.00 -17.22
C MET A 1 -23.90 -15.15 -17.27
N PRO A 2 -23.48 -14.50 -16.18
CA PRO A 2 -22.22 -13.76 -16.16
C PRO A 2 -21.03 -14.70 -16.42
N LEU A 3 -19.93 -14.17 -16.95
CA LEU A 3 -18.71 -14.94 -17.15
C LEU A 3 -18.17 -15.47 -15.83
N LYS A 4 -17.72 -16.72 -15.78
CA LYS A 4 -17.03 -17.28 -14.60
C LYS A 4 -15.74 -16.50 -14.37
N THR A 5 -15.72 -15.69 -13.30
CA THR A 5 -14.72 -14.63 -13.09
C THR A 5 -13.78 -14.94 -11.93
N LEU A 6 -12.46 -14.78 -12.18
CA LEU A 6 -11.42 -14.82 -11.16
C LEU A 6 -10.86 -13.41 -10.93
N PHE A 7 -10.95 -12.92 -9.69
CA PHE A 7 -10.24 -11.74 -9.25
C PHE A 7 -8.93 -12.16 -8.59
N LEU A 8 -7.81 -11.70 -9.13
CA LEU A 8 -6.49 -12.20 -8.79
C LEU A 8 -5.57 -11.09 -8.26
N ASN A 9 -5.07 -11.26 -7.05
CA ASN A 9 -3.82 -10.67 -6.60
C ASN A 9 -2.71 -11.70 -6.89
N PRO A 10 -1.91 -11.50 -7.96
CA PRO A 10 -1.07 -12.56 -8.49
C PRO A 10 0.19 -12.81 -7.64
N PRO A 11 0.77 -14.04 -7.71
CA PRO A 11 2.10 -14.32 -7.19
C PRO A 11 3.17 -13.68 -8.07
N SER A 12 4.38 -13.47 -7.54
CA SER A 12 5.56 -13.16 -8.35
C SER A 12 6.30 -14.44 -8.76
N PHE A 13 7.04 -14.38 -9.87
CA PHE A 13 7.93 -15.46 -10.28
C PHE A 13 9.23 -15.47 -9.47
N GLU A 14 9.56 -14.37 -8.85
CA GLU A 14 10.81 -14.14 -8.12
C GLU A 14 10.69 -14.42 -6.60
N ASN A 15 9.53 -14.85 -6.11
CA ASN A 15 9.22 -15.05 -4.69
C ASN A 15 9.39 -13.77 -3.83
N PHE A 16 9.10 -12.59 -4.40
CA PHE A 16 9.17 -11.31 -3.71
C PHE A 16 7.78 -10.83 -3.26
N ASP A 17 6.96 -11.72 -2.75
CA ASP A 17 5.54 -11.48 -2.54
C ASP A 17 5.19 -10.82 -1.21
N GLY A 18 6.13 -10.65 -0.31
CA GLY A 18 5.93 -10.06 1.01
C GLY A 18 5.75 -8.53 1.01
N GLY A 19 4.97 -8.00 0.06
CA GLY A 19 4.84 -6.56 -0.15
C GLY A 19 3.75 -5.87 0.64
N ALA A 20 3.84 -4.54 0.75
CA ALA A 20 2.79 -3.70 1.32
C ALA A 20 1.52 -3.70 0.44
N GLY A 21 0.40 -3.17 0.96
CA GLY A 21 -0.92 -3.17 0.34
C GLY A 21 -1.07 -2.63 -1.08
N SER A 22 -0.05 -2.00 -1.63
CA SER A 22 0.06 -1.59 -3.03
C SER A 22 0.70 -2.66 -3.91
N ARG A 23 0.81 -3.90 -3.46
CA ARG A 23 1.50 -4.99 -4.15
C ARG A 23 2.93 -4.59 -4.57
N TRP A 24 3.79 -4.52 -3.61
CA TRP A 24 5.21 -4.26 -3.82
C TRP A 24 5.97 -5.59 -3.82
N PRO A 25 6.40 -6.12 -4.98
CA PRO A 25 7.19 -7.33 -5.03
C PRO A 25 8.62 -7.01 -4.57
N ALA A 26 8.87 -7.15 -3.29
CA ALA A 26 10.17 -6.90 -2.70
C ALA A 26 10.45 -7.85 -1.53
N THR A 27 11.72 -8.21 -1.35
CA THR A 27 12.18 -8.87 -0.14
C THR A 27 12.13 -7.89 1.01
N ARG A 28 11.39 -8.25 2.06
CA ARG A 28 11.26 -7.43 3.26
C ARG A 28 11.92 -8.08 4.46
N GLU A 29 12.35 -7.24 5.41
CA GLU A 29 12.88 -7.70 6.70
C GLU A 29 11.82 -8.46 7.49
N ILE A 30 10.56 -8.07 7.34
CA ILE A 30 9.40 -8.71 7.95
C ILE A 30 8.37 -8.90 6.85
N GLU A 31 7.99 -10.14 6.63
CA GLU A 31 6.95 -10.51 5.69
C GLU A 31 5.62 -9.85 6.08
N SER A 32 5.01 -9.15 5.15
CA SER A 32 3.78 -8.40 5.36
C SER A 32 2.78 -8.67 4.25
N TYR A 33 1.59 -9.13 4.62
CA TYR A 33 0.50 -9.40 3.70
C TYR A 33 -0.72 -8.56 4.09
N TRP A 34 -1.15 -7.72 3.14
CA TRP A 34 -2.33 -6.87 3.27
C TRP A 34 -3.49 -7.49 2.52
N TYR A 35 -4.72 -7.22 2.99
CA TYR A 35 -5.90 -7.73 2.33
C TYR A 35 -6.11 -7.08 0.95
N PRO A 36 -6.58 -7.84 -0.05
CA PRO A 36 -6.88 -7.34 -1.39
C PRO A 36 -8.29 -6.70 -1.41
N VAL A 37 -8.50 -5.69 -0.56
CA VAL A 37 -9.82 -5.06 -0.30
C VAL A 37 -10.48 -4.58 -1.58
N TRP A 38 -9.71 -3.94 -2.49
CA TRP A 38 -10.21 -3.43 -3.76
C TRP A 38 -10.73 -4.52 -4.69
N LEU A 39 -10.13 -5.72 -4.69
CA LEU A 39 -10.61 -6.85 -5.49
C LEU A 39 -11.82 -7.53 -4.86
N ALA A 40 -11.95 -7.47 -3.53
CA ALA A 40 -13.05 -8.12 -2.84
C ALA A 40 -14.41 -7.49 -3.14
N TYR A 41 -14.48 -6.17 -3.35
CA TYR A 41 -15.75 -5.52 -3.70
C TYR A 41 -16.38 -6.07 -4.98
N PRO A 42 -15.73 -6.00 -6.16
CA PRO A 42 -16.32 -6.54 -7.38
C PRO A 42 -16.50 -8.06 -7.33
N THR A 43 -15.66 -8.79 -6.58
CA THR A 43 -15.88 -10.22 -6.34
C THR A 43 -17.22 -10.49 -5.66
N GLY A 44 -17.57 -9.68 -4.65
CA GLY A 44 -18.84 -9.79 -3.95
C GLY A 44 -20.07 -9.36 -4.76
N MET A 45 -19.86 -8.58 -5.84
CA MET A 45 -20.93 -8.12 -6.74
C MET A 45 -21.31 -9.16 -7.82
N LEU A 46 -20.50 -10.20 -8.02
CA LEU A 46 -20.71 -11.22 -9.03
C LEU A 46 -20.95 -12.59 -8.38
N GLU A 47 -22.10 -13.17 -8.65
CA GLU A 47 -22.41 -14.54 -8.24
C GLU A 47 -21.43 -15.53 -8.91
N GLY A 48 -20.86 -16.45 -8.12
CA GLY A 48 -19.89 -17.44 -8.60
C GLY A 48 -18.47 -16.91 -8.87
N ALA A 49 -18.22 -15.61 -8.70
CA ALA A 49 -16.85 -15.10 -8.78
C ALA A 49 -16.00 -15.53 -7.57
N ARG A 50 -14.71 -15.71 -7.79
CA ARG A 50 -13.72 -16.07 -6.76
C ARG A 50 -12.65 -14.99 -6.62
N LEU A 51 -12.27 -14.71 -5.39
CA LEU A 51 -11.07 -13.93 -5.06
C LEU A 51 -9.91 -14.89 -4.78
N LEU A 52 -8.81 -14.75 -5.52
CA LEU A 52 -7.57 -15.46 -5.27
C LEU A 52 -6.47 -14.44 -4.88
N ASP A 53 -6.06 -14.49 -3.63
CA ASP A 53 -4.92 -13.74 -3.12
C ASP A 53 -3.74 -14.71 -2.99
N ALA A 54 -2.96 -14.83 -4.04
CA ALA A 54 -1.94 -15.88 -4.15
C ALA A 54 -0.80 -15.74 -3.13
N PRO A 55 -0.20 -14.56 -2.89
CA PRO A 55 0.95 -14.43 -2.01
C PRO A 55 0.74 -14.95 -0.57
N PRO A 56 -0.25 -14.49 0.21
CA PRO A 56 -0.43 -14.96 1.58
C PRO A 56 -0.86 -16.43 1.66
N HIS A 57 -1.46 -16.96 0.60
CA HIS A 57 -1.89 -18.35 0.53
C HIS A 57 -0.81 -19.28 -0.05
N HIS A 58 0.37 -18.73 -0.39
CA HIS A 58 1.49 -19.45 -0.99
C HIS A 58 1.12 -20.23 -2.26
N VAL A 59 0.18 -19.68 -3.05
CA VAL A 59 -0.21 -20.22 -4.35
C VAL A 59 0.85 -19.79 -5.38
N SER A 60 1.53 -20.76 -5.96
CA SER A 60 2.59 -20.52 -6.95
C SER A 60 2.04 -20.01 -8.28
N ALA A 61 2.95 -19.55 -9.16
CA ALA A 61 2.58 -19.17 -10.51
C ALA A 61 2.00 -20.36 -11.29
N GLU A 62 2.57 -21.56 -11.14
CA GLU A 62 2.10 -22.79 -11.77
C GLU A 62 0.69 -23.17 -11.31
N GLU A 63 0.45 -23.17 -10.00
CA GLU A 63 -0.88 -23.43 -9.43
C GLU A 63 -1.89 -22.36 -9.89
N THR A 64 -1.46 -21.12 -10.03
CA THR A 64 -2.31 -20.03 -10.56
C THR A 64 -2.71 -20.29 -12.01
N LEU A 65 -1.80 -20.82 -12.85
CA LEU A 65 -2.11 -21.21 -14.23
C LEU A 65 -3.17 -22.31 -14.29
N ASP A 66 -3.05 -23.33 -13.44
CA ASP A 66 -4.02 -24.43 -13.40
C ASP A 66 -5.40 -23.95 -12.95
N ILE A 67 -5.45 -23.09 -11.92
CA ILE A 67 -6.71 -22.46 -11.48
C ILE A 67 -7.34 -21.63 -12.62
N ALA A 68 -6.55 -20.84 -13.35
CA ALA A 68 -7.05 -19.96 -14.41
C ALA A 68 -7.69 -20.73 -15.61
N ARG A 69 -7.39 -22.02 -15.78
CA ARG A 69 -8.03 -22.86 -16.81
C ARG A 69 -9.54 -22.95 -16.67
N GLU A 70 -10.05 -22.81 -15.45
CA GLU A 70 -11.46 -22.98 -15.16
C GLU A 70 -12.30 -21.70 -15.35
N TYR A 71 -11.67 -20.58 -15.68
CA TYR A 71 -12.32 -19.27 -15.72
C TYR A 71 -12.41 -18.71 -17.14
N GLU A 72 -13.44 -17.90 -17.37
CA GLU A 72 -13.69 -17.22 -18.64
C GLU A 72 -13.18 -15.78 -18.62
N PHE A 73 -13.11 -15.18 -17.43
CA PHE A 73 -12.65 -13.81 -17.22
C PHE A 73 -11.70 -13.74 -16.01
N LEU A 74 -10.58 -13.05 -16.19
CA LEU A 74 -9.59 -12.76 -15.18
C LEU A 74 -9.49 -11.25 -14.98
N VAL A 75 -9.61 -10.80 -13.73
CA VAL A 75 -9.30 -9.44 -13.31
C VAL A 75 -8.02 -9.49 -12.47
N LEU A 76 -6.92 -8.96 -13.01
CA LEU A 76 -5.62 -9.01 -12.38
C LEU A 76 -5.23 -7.62 -11.84
N TYR A 77 -4.98 -7.53 -10.53
CA TYR A 77 -4.50 -6.32 -9.90
C TYR A 77 -3.00 -6.15 -10.09
N THR A 78 -2.57 -4.96 -10.54
CA THR A 78 -1.15 -4.65 -10.79
C THR A 78 -0.74 -3.32 -10.19
N SER A 79 0.55 -3.21 -9.90
CA SER A 79 1.23 -1.99 -9.47
C SER A 79 2.43 -1.71 -10.39
N THR A 80 3.01 -0.51 -10.33
CA THR A 80 4.16 -0.18 -11.17
C THR A 80 5.34 -1.17 -10.99
N PRO A 81 5.76 -1.52 -9.77
CA PRO A 81 6.83 -2.50 -9.61
C PRO A 81 6.41 -3.94 -9.92
N GLY A 82 5.11 -4.29 -9.81
CA GLY A 82 4.59 -5.63 -10.14
C GLY A 82 4.38 -5.87 -11.62
N PHE A 83 4.14 -4.82 -12.40
CA PHE A 83 3.70 -4.93 -13.79
C PHE A 83 4.57 -5.83 -14.69
N PRO A 84 5.93 -5.80 -14.63
CA PRO A 84 6.75 -6.69 -15.45
C PRO A 84 6.53 -8.19 -15.18
N GLY A 85 6.31 -8.58 -13.93
CA GLY A 85 5.96 -9.96 -13.57
C GLY A 85 4.53 -10.32 -13.97
N ASP A 86 3.61 -9.38 -13.80
CA ASP A 86 2.17 -9.58 -14.06
C ASP A 86 1.86 -9.79 -15.53
N ILE A 87 2.54 -9.08 -16.45
CA ILE A 87 2.38 -9.30 -17.89
C ILE A 87 2.91 -10.67 -18.32
N ARG A 88 4.00 -11.16 -17.72
CA ARG A 88 4.50 -12.53 -17.96
C ARG A 88 3.48 -13.58 -17.52
N LEU A 89 2.85 -13.37 -16.35
CA LEU A 89 1.80 -14.26 -15.87
C LEU A 89 0.58 -14.25 -16.80
N ALA A 90 0.13 -13.07 -17.22
CA ALA A 90 -1.00 -12.96 -18.16
C ALA A 90 -0.73 -13.65 -19.52
N GLN A 91 0.48 -13.55 -20.04
CA GLN A 91 0.90 -14.27 -21.25
C GLN A 91 0.82 -15.79 -21.07
N LYS A 92 1.37 -16.31 -19.98
CA LYS A 92 1.30 -17.74 -19.64
C LYS A 92 -0.14 -18.21 -19.40
N ILE A 93 -1.00 -17.40 -18.82
CA ILE A 93 -2.42 -17.71 -18.66
C ILE A 93 -3.10 -17.83 -20.03
N LYS A 94 -2.81 -16.93 -20.97
CA LYS A 94 -3.34 -17.03 -22.34
C LYS A 94 -2.83 -18.28 -23.10
N GLU A 95 -1.61 -18.74 -22.80
CA GLU A 95 -1.07 -19.98 -23.39
C GLU A 95 -1.86 -21.21 -22.92
N VAL A 96 -2.21 -21.28 -21.64
CA VAL A 96 -2.93 -22.42 -21.06
C VAL A 96 -4.45 -22.32 -21.19
N ASN A 97 -4.99 -21.12 -21.36
CA ASN A 97 -6.41 -20.83 -21.61
C ASN A 97 -6.56 -19.70 -22.64
N PRO A 98 -6.47 -19.98 -23.95
CA PRO A 98 -6.53 -18.97 -25.01
C PRO A 98 -7.86 -18.20 -25.06
N GLY A 99 -8.94 -18.79 -24.56
CA GLY A 99 -10.28 -18.20 -24.54
C GLY A 99 -10.52 -17.17 -23.44
N ILE A 100 -9.73 -17.19 -22.36
CA ILE A 100 -9.93 -16.34 -21.21
C ILE A 100 -9.80 -14.86 -21.57
N LYS A 101 -10.70 -14.01 -21.07
CA LYS A 101 -10.56 -12.56 -21.16
C LYS A 101 -9.77 -12.04 -19.97
N ILE A 102 -8.88 -11.10 -20.18
CA ILE A 102 -7.99 -10.58 -19.12
C ILE A 102 -8.11 -9.05 -19.05
N ALA A 103 -8.55 -8.57 -17.89
CA ALA A 103 -8.51 -7.16 -17.54
C ALA A 103 -7.41 -6.90 -16.51
N PHE A 104 -6.64 -5.82 -16.71
CA PHE A 104 -5.75 -5.32 -15.68
C PHE A 104 -6.38 -4.13 -14.97
N VAL A 105 -6.20 -4.08 -13.65
CA VAL A 105 -6.70 -3.01 -12.77
C VAL A 105 -5.59 -2.53 -11.84
N GLY A 106 -5.73 -1.35 -11.26
CA GLY A 106 -4.76 -0.79 -10.31
C GLY A 106 -4.06 0.48 -10.81
N PRO A 107 -3.18 1.05 -9.98
CA PRO A 107 -2.63 2.40 -10.23
C PRO A 107 -1.78 2.48 -11.51
N HIS A 108 -1.01 1.45 -11.84
CA HIS A 108 -0.14 1.46 -13.02
C HIS A 108 -0.94 1.62 -14.32
N VAL A 109 -1.91 0.75 -14.54
CA VAL A 109 -2.72 0.76 -15.77
C VAL A 109 -3.71 1.92 -15.83
N THR A 110 -4.00 2.53 -14.69
CA THR A 110 -4.80 3.77 -14.63
C THR A 110 -4.09 4.92 -15.32
N VAL A 111 -2.81 5.09 -15.08
CA VAL A 111 -2.02 6.23 -15.57
C VAL A 111 -1.26 5.95 -16.87
N LEU A 112 -0.99 4.67 -17.16
CA LEU A 112 -0.27 4.22 -18.35
C LEU A 112 -1.10 3.21 -19.18
N PRO A 113 -2.39 3.50 -19.50
CA PRO A 113 -3.27 2.52 -20.13
C PRO A 113 -2.80 2.12 -21.52
N GLU A 114 -2.35 3.08 -22.35
CA GLU A 114 -1.86 2.78 -23.71
C GLU A 114 -0.58 1.96 -23.67
N LYS A 115 0.38 2.39 -22.82
CA LYS A 115 1.65 1.66 -22.69
C LYS A 115 1.40 0.24 -22.23
N SER A 116 0.56 0.03 -21.24
CA SER A 116 0.23 -1.29 -20.71
C SER A 116 -0.37 -2.20 -21.77
N LEU A 117 -1.29 -1.67 -22.58
CA LEU A 117 -1.88 -2.41 -23.70
C LEU A 117 -0.86 -2.69 -24.83
N LYS A 118 0.07 -1.78 -25.12
CA LYS A 118 1.14 -1.98 -26.11
C LYS A 118 2.16 -3.02 -25.64
N ASP A 119 2.55 -2.97 -24.37
CA ASP A 119 3.57 -3.86 -23.79
C ASP A 119 3.09 -5.31 -23.66
N CYS A 120 1.77 -5.55 -23.51
CA CYS A 120 1.24 -6.90 -23.32
C CYS A 120 -0.02 -7.17 -24.16
N PRO A 121 0.10 -7.92 -25.29
CA PRO A 121 -1.04 -8.33 -26.11
C PRO A 121 -2.04 -9.22 -25.37
N ALA A 122 -1.64 -9.91 -24.30
CA ALA A 122 -2.51 -10.78 -23.52
C ALA A 122 -3.59 -10.02 -22.74
N ILE A 123 -3.40 -8.72 -22.46
CA ILE A 123 -4.39 -7.87 -21.81
C ILE A 123 -5.48 -7.51 -22.83
N ASP A 124 -6.73 -7.87 -22.59
CA ASP A 124 -7.85 -7.50 -23.46
C ASP A 124 -8.27 -6.03 -23.24
N PHE A 125 -8.32 -5.59 -21.99
CA PHE A 125 -8.58 -4.19 -21.63
C PHE A 125 -8.00 -3.83 -20.26
N VAL A 126 -7.91 -2.55 -19.96
CA VAL A 126 -7.51 -2.03 -18.65
C VAL A 126 -8.62 -1.15 -18.08
N CYS A 127 -8.81 -1.21 -16.75
CA CYS A 127 -9.70 -0.28 -16.06
C CYS A 127 -8.90 0.87 -15.47
N ARG A 128 -9.42 2.08 -15.66
CA ARG A 128 -8.85 3.29 -15.08
C ARG A 128 -9.60 3.68 -13.80
N LYS A 129 -8.87 4.06 -12.77
CA LYS A 129 -9.39 4.48 -11.46
C LYS A 129 -10.18 3.37 -10.75
N GLU A 130 -11.38 3.66 -10.23
CA GLU A 130 -12.25 2.67 -9.58
C GLU A 130 -12.84 1.72 -10.62
N PHE A 131 -12.68 0.44 -10.40
CA PHE A 131 -12.95 -0.59 -11.39
C PHE A 131 -14.10 -1.54 -11.01
N ASP A 132 -14.69 -1.36 -9.83
CA ASP A 132 -15.71 -2.27 -9.30
C ASP A 132 -16.80 -2.57 -10.36
N PHE A 133 -17.49 -1.53 -10.82
CA PHE A 133 -18.58 -1.67 -11.79
C PHE A 133 -18.08 -1.99 -13.21
N SER A 134 -16.92 -1.50 -13.62
CA SER A 134 -16.41 -1.75 -14.97
C SER A 134 -16.13 -3.22 -15.21
N THR A 135 -15.57 -3.92 -14.22
CA THR A 135 -15.30 -5.35 -14.31
C THR A 135 -16.59 -6.17 -14.21
N VAL A 136 -17.53 -5.76 -13.36
CA VAL A 136 -18.84 -6.41 -13.22
C VAL A 136 -19.68 -6.28 -14.50
N GLU A 137 -19.76 -5.09 -15.08
CA GLU A 137 -20.48 -4.84 -16.34
C GLU A 137 -19.93 -5.70 -17.48
N PHE A 138 -18.59 -5.85 -17.58
CA PHE A 138 -17.99 -6.72 -18.57
C PHE A 138 -18.35 -8.19 -18.33
N ALA A 139 -18.23 -8.68 -17.10
CA ALA A 139 -18.59 -10.05 -16.75
C ALA A 139 -20.06 -10.39 -17.03
N GLN A 140 -20.94 -9.38 -16.95
CA GLN A 140 -22.37 -9.49 -17.29
C GLN A 140 -22.66 -9.40 -18.80
N GLY A 141 -21.63 -9.28 -19.64
CA GLY A 141 -21.76 -9.28 -21.10
C GLY A 141 -21.95 -7.91 -21.75
N LYS A 142 -21.76 -6.80 -21.01
CA LYS A 142 -21.83 -5.45 -21.60
C LYS A 142 -20.67 -5.25 -22.58
N PRO A 143 -20.92 -4.70 -23.79
CA PRO A 143 -19.89 -4.43 -24.78
C PRO A 143 -18.85 -3.43 -24.29
N LEU A 144 -17.55 -3.64 -24.60
CA LEU A 144 -16.45 -2.76 -24.13
C LEU A 144 -16.66 -1.27 -24.44
N ASN A 145 -17.22 -0.93 -25.61
CA ASN A 145 -17.47 0.46 -25.98
C ASN A 145 -18.57 1.15 -25.16
N GLU A 146 -19.34 0.40 -24.37
CA GLU A 146 -20.39 0.92 -23.50
C GLU A 146 -20.01 0.96 -22.02
N ILE A 147 -18.86 0.37 -21.67
CA ILE A 147 -18.35 0.34 -20.32
C ILE A 147 -17.54 1.62 -20.07
N LEU A 148 -17.85 2.35 -19.02
CA LEU A 148 -17.11 3.55 -18.63
C LEU A 148 -15.80 3.21 -17.92
N GLY A 149 -14.79 4.09 -18.09
CA GLY A 149 -13.52 4.02 -17.35
C GLY A 149 -12.58 2.92 -17.82
N ILE A 150 -12.66 2.47 -19.07
CA ILE A 150 -11.77 1.46 -19.61
C ILE A 150 -10.99 1.92 -20.85
N SER A 151 -9.91 1.23 -21.14
CA SER A 151 -9.15 1.38 -22.38
C SER A 151 -8.89 0.01 -22.99
N PHE A 152 -9.05 -0.13 -24.32
CA PHE A 152 -8.91 -1.40 -25.03
C PHE A 152 -8.49 -1.20 -26.50
N ARG A 153 -8.04 -2.27 -27.15
CA ARG A 153 -7.65 -2.25 -28.57
C ARG A 153 -8.88 -2.36 -29.47
N LYS A 154 -8.96 -1.53 -30.51
CA LYS A 154 -9.98 -1.61 -31.55
C LYS A 154 -9.41 -1.13 -32.89
N ASN A 155 -9.56 -1.92 -33.95
CA ASN A 155 -9.18 -1.57 -35.31
C ASN A 155 -7.71 -1.08 -35.45
N GLY A 156 -6.77 -1.72 -34.76
CA GLY A 156 -5.34 -1.37 -34.77
C GLY A 156 -4.96 -0.19 -33.89
N GLY A 157 -5.92 0.49 -33.25
CA GLY A 157 -5.70 1.58 -32.32
C GLY A 157 -6.10 1.22 -30.89
N ILE A 158 -5.95 2.19 -29.97
CA ILE A 158 -6.43 2.12 -28.60
C ILE A 158 -7.57 3.10 -28.41
N VAL A 159 -8.66 2.63 -27.83
CA VAL A 159 -9.86 3.41 -27.53
C VAL A 159 -9.97 3.60 -26.03
N HIS A 160 -10.22 4.83 -25.60
CA HIS A 160 -10.56 5.19 -24.23
C HIS A 160 -12.04 5.53 -24.15
N THR A 161 -12.80 4.80 -23.35
CA THR A 161 -14.16 5.20 -23.02
C THR A 161 -14.16 6.40 -22.06
N PRO A 162 -15.26 7.18 -21.94
CA PRO A 162 -15.35 8.23 -20.95
C PRO A 162 -15.01 7.73 -19.54
N ASP A 163 -14.39 8.56 -18.72
CA ASP A 163 -14.10 8.20 -17.34
C ASP A 163 -15.38 7.87 -16.57
N ARG A 164 -15.31 6.83 -15.74
CA ARG A 164 -16.41 6.51 -14.82
C ARG A 164 -16.44 7.54 -13.70
N PRO A 165 -17.62 8.13 -13.41
CA PRO A 165 -17.78 8.94 -12.21
C PRO A 165 -17.44 8.14 -10.96
N GLN A 166 -16.80 8.78 -9.99
CA GLN A 166 -16.51 8.15 -8.70
C GLN A 166 -17.81 7.77 -7.99
N LEU A 167 -17.85 6.60 -7.38
CA LEU A 167 -19.00 6.11 -6.65
C LEU A 167 -19.31 7.02 -5.45
N ALA A 168 -20.46 7.69 -5.48
CA ALA A 168 -20.85 8.64 -4.44
C ALA A 168 -21.34 7.94 -3.16
N ASP A 169 -22.15 6.90 -3.32
CA ASP A 169 -22.70 6.09 -2.23
C ASP A 169 -21.92 4.77 -2.13
N LEU A 170 -21.13 4.62 -1.07
CA LEU A 170 -20.33 3.41 -0.83
C LEU A 170 -21.13 2.28 -0.18
N ASP A 171 -22.34 2.53 0.34
CA ASP A 171 -23.18 1.51 0.97
C ASP A 171 -23.79 0.54 -0.06
N VAL A 172 -23.73 0.87 -1.35
CA VAL A 172 -24.12 -0.06 -2.43
C VAL A 172 -23.12 -1.18 -2.67
N LEU A 173 -21.90 -1.06 -2.12
CA LEU A 173 -20.87 -2.09 -2.25
C LEU A 173 -21.14 -3.24 -1.25
N PRO A 174 -20.84 -4.48 -1.62
CA PRO A 174 -21.00 -5.62 -0.71
C PRO A 174 -20.02 -5.52 0.47
N HIS A 175 -20.33 -6.22 1.55
CA HIS A 175 -19.39 -6.41 2.64
C HIS A 175 -18.24 -7.31 2.21
N VAL A 176 -17.03 -6.82 2.27
CA VAL A 176 -15.83 -7.60 1.88
C VAL A 176 -15.60 -8.80 2.77
N THR A 177 -16.07 -8.74 4.00
CA THR A 177 -15.98 -9.84 4.98
C THR A 177 -16.72 -11.10 4.54
N ASP A 178 -17.76 -11.00 3.72
CA ASP A 178 -18.46 -12.16 3.15
C ASP A 178 -17.57 -12.87 2.10
N VAL A 179 -16.87 -12.10 1.29
CA VAL A 179 -15.90 -12.62 0.31
C VAL A 179 -14.71 -13.26 1.02
N TYR A 180 -14.19 -12.61 2.05
CA TYR A 180 -13.06 -13.15 2.83
C TYR A 180 -13.42 -14.46 3.52
N GLN A 181 -14.63 -14.57 4.08
CA GLN A 181 -15.08 -15.80 4.71
C GLN A 181 -15.11 -16.99 3.75
N ARG A 182 -15.45 -16.72 2.49
CA ARG A 182 -15.55 -17.75 1.44
C ARG A 182 -14.20 -18.12 0.84
N ASP A 183 -13.35 -17.11 0.57
CA ASP A 183 -12.20 -17.23 -0.31
C ASP A 183 -10.84 -17.14 0.39
N LEU A 184 -10.75 -16.55 1.59
CA LEU A 184 -9.49 -16.24 2.26
C LEU A 184 -9.39 -16.86 3.66
N ASP A 185 -8.15 -17.09 4.11
CA ASP A 185 -7.86 -17.50 5.49
C ASP A 185 -7.19 -16.33 6.26
N PRO A 186 -7.88 -15.66 7.19
CA PRO A 186 -7.31 -14.55 7.97
C PRO A 186 -6.02 -14.89 8.74
N ARG A 187 -5.73 -16.16 9.00
CA ARG A 187 -4.49 -16.58 9.66
C ARG A 187 -3.25 -16.47 8.78
N ARG A 188 -3.43 -16.27 7.48
CA ARG A 188 -2.35 -16.11 6.50
C ARG A 188 -1.86 -14.65 6.38
N TYR A 189 -2.65 -13.69 6.88
CA TYR A 189 -2.32 -12.27 6.79
C TYR A 189 -1.53 -11.82 7.99
N ASN A 190 -0.45 -11.10 7.75
CA ASN A 190 0.42 -10.57 8.80
C ASN A 190 0.91 -9.16 8.43
N VAL A 191 0.75 -8.23 9.37
CA VAL A 191 1.38 -6.91 9.34
C VAL A 191 2.02 -6.69 10.71
N PRO A 192 3.33 -6.40 10.80
CA PRO A 192 4.09 -6.52 12.05
C PRO A 192 3.59 -5.70 13.23
N PHE A 193 2.98 -4.55 12.99
CA PHE A 193 2.47 -3.67 14.05
C PHE A 193 1.03 -3.96 14.45
N LEU A 194 0.32 -4.85 13.75
CA LEU A 194 -1.02 -5.31 14.09
C LEU A 194 -0.99 -6.56 14.96
N LEU A 195 -2.07 -6.79 15.72
CA LEU A 195 -2.25 -8.05 16.45
C LEU A 195 -2.74 -9.13 15.47
N HIS A 196 -2.02 -10.22 15.44
CA HIS A 196 -2.31 -11.33 14.52
C HIS A 196 -3.12 -12.44 15.22
N PRO A 197 -4.13 -13.02 14.56
CA PRO A 197 -4.72 -12.74 13.24
C PRO A 197 -5.52 -11.43 13.19
N TYR A 198 -5.49 -10.75 12.06
CA TYR A 198 -6.24 -9.52 11.83
C TYR A 198 -7.12 -9.61 10.59
N VAL A 199 -8.11 -8.72 10.47
CA VAL A 199 -8.93 -8.53 9.27
C VAL A 199 -8.98 -7.06 8.92
N SER A 200 -8.81 -6.74 7.62
CA SER A 200 -8.79 -5.37 7.10
C SER A 200 -10.00 -5.08 6.21
N LEU A 201 -10.50 -3.84 6.27
CA LEU A 201 -11.59 -3.34 5.42
C LEU A 201 -11.48 -1.82 5.23
N TYR A 202 -12.21 -1.29 4.25
CA TYR A 202 -12.35 0.15 4.05
C TYR A 202 -13.70 0.65 4.54
N THR A 203 -13.69 1.81 5.19
CA THR A 203 -14.90 2.56 5.57
C THR A 203 -15.10 3.81 4.72
N THR A 204 -14.07 4.22 3.99
CA THR A 204 -14.04 5.42 3.14
C THR A 204 -13.20 5.17 1.90
N ARG A 205 -13.36 6.02 0.89
CA ARG A 205 -12.50 6.11 -0.29
C ARG A 205 -12.16 7.57 -0.57
N GLY A 206 -10.91 7.82 -0.96
CA GLY A 206 -10.38 9.13 -1.28
C GLY A 206 -9.84 9.89 -0.08
N CYS A 207 -8.93 10.82 -0.36
CA CYS A 207 -8.30 11.66 0.65
C CYS A 207 -8.22 13.11 0.15
N PRO A 208 -8.76 14.09 0.90
CA PRO A 208 -8.74 15.49 0.49
C PRO A 208 -7.36 16.15 0.57
N ALA A 209 -6.38 15.47 1.17
CA ALA A 209 -5.01 15.96 1.23
C ALA A 209 -4.36 15.94 -0.16
N GLN A 210 -3.50 16.95 -0.41
CA GLN A 210 -2.84 17.16 -1.69
C GLN A 210 -1.36 16.74 -1.66
N CYS A 211 -1.03 15.67 -0.90
CA CYS A 211 0.35 15.22 -0.77
C CYS A 211 0.92 14.83 -2.13
N THR A 212 2.03 15.47 -2.54
CA THR A 212 2.59 15.36 -3.90
C THR A 212 3.08 13.95 -4.25
N PHE A 213 3.44 13.15 -3.26
CA PHE A 213 3.96 11.79 -3.41
C PHE A 213 2.88 10.71 -3.33
N CYS A 214 1.67 11.04 -2.86
CA CYS A 214 0.66 10.03 -2.53
C CYS A 214 0.00 9.47 -3.78
N LEU A 215 0.18 8.16 -4.01
CA LEU A 215 -0.27 7.47 -5.20
C LEU A 215 -1.80 7.38 -5.30
N TRP A 216 -2.46 6.98 -4.20
CA TRP A 216 -3.88 6.59 -4.22
C TRP A 216 -4.85 7.70 -4.64
N PRO A 217 -4.84 8.89 -4.02
CA PRO A 217 -5.75 9.95 -4.43
C PRO A 217 -5.48 10.44 -5.86
N GLN A 218 -4.22 10.45 -6.28
CA GLN A 218 -3.84 10.97 -7.59
C GLN A 218 -4.13 9.98 -8.73
N THR A 219 -4.23 8.69 -8.44
CA THR A 219 -4.40 7.67 -9.50
C THR A 219 -5.73 6.91 -9.40
N THR A 220 -6.19 6.53 -8.23
CA THR A 220 -7.30 5.59 -8.07
C THR A 220 -8.48 6.17 -7.31
N SER A 221 -8.31 6.50 -6.02
CA SER A 221 -9.42 6.84 -5.12
C SER A 221 -9.92 8.27 -5.26
N GLY A 222 -9.08 9.18 -5.82
CA GLY A 222 -9.39 10.59 -5.96
C GLY A 222 -9.32 11.40 -4.66
N HIS A 223 -9.41 12.72 -4.77
CA HIS A 223 -9.41 13.64 -3.63
C HIS A 223 -10.78 13.80 -2.94
N PRO A 224 -11.93 13.66 -3.62
CA PRO A 224 -13.22 13.67 -2.94
C PRO A 224 -13.30 12.53 -1.92
N TRP A 225 -13.47 12.90 -0.64
CA TRP A 225 -13.63 11.92 0.43
C TRP A 225 -15.08 11.43 0.49
N ARG A 226 -15.26 10.14 0.31
CA ARG A 226 -16.54 9.45 0.28
C ARG A 226 -16.56 8.38 1.35
N LYS A 227 -17.70 8.12 1.93
CA LYS A 227 -17.84 7.30 3.13
C LYS A 227 -18.99 6.32 3.04
N ARG A 228 -18.82 5.17 3.65
CA ARG A 228 -19.91 4.28 4.04
C ARG A 228 -20.65 4.88 5.24
N SER A 229 -21.93 4.61 5.38
CA SER A 229 -22.67 4.99 6.59
C SER A 229 -22.09 4.27 7.81
N THR A 230 -22.21 4.91 8.96
CA THR A 230 -21.74 4.33 10.23
C THR A 230 -22.52 3.08 10.60
N ASP A 231 -23.78 2.97 10.18
CA ASP A 231 -24.62 1.78 10.37
C ASP A 231 -24.14 0.61 9.52
N ASP A 232 -23.77 0.87 8.27
CA ASP A 232 -23.28 -0.15 7.37
C ASP A 232 -21.94 -0.74 7.85
N VAL A 233 -20.99 0.12 8.24
CA VAL A 233 -19.73 -0.31 8.84
C VAL A 233 -19.95 -1.10 10.11
N ALA A 234 -20.83 -0.66 11.01
CA ALA A 234 -21.11 -1.37 12.27
C ALA A 234 -21.75 -2.74 12.01
N ARG A 235 -22.66 -2.87 11.02
CA ARG A 235 -23.22 -4.17 10.60
C ARG A 235 -22.14 -5.13 10.09
N GLU A 236 -21.23 -4.66 9.24
CA GLU A 236 -20.13 -5.50 8.76
C GLU A 236 -19.20 -5.94 9.90
N MET A 237 -18.86 -5.04 10.83
CA MET A 237 -18.02 -5.36 11.97
C MET A 237 -18.68 -6.37 12.92
N ALA A 238 -19.99 -6.25 13.17
CA ALA A 238 -20.74 -7.23 13.95
C ALA A 238 -20.78 -8.61 13.27
N LYS A 239 -20.89 -8.64 11.94
CA LYS A 239 -20.82 -9.85 11.12
C LYS A 239 -19.43 -10.48 11.17
N ALA A 240 -18.38 -9.69 10.95
CA ALA A 240 -16.99 -10.13 10.99
C ALA A 240 -16.61 -10.76 12.35
N LYS A 241 -17.09 -10.17 13.46
CA LYS A 241 -16.94 -10.75 14.79
C LYS A 241 -17.57 -12.14 14.91
N LYS A 242 -18.71 -12.38 14.26
CA LYS A 242 -19.35 -13.70 14.25
C LYS A 242 -18.60 -14.71 13.40
N TYR A 243 -18.08 -14.28 12.24
CA TYR A 243 -17.29 -15.14 11.37
C TYR A 243 -15.99 -15.58 12.03
N TRP A 244 -15.31 -14.65 12.71
CA TRP A 244 -13.98 -14.88 13.27
C TRP A 244 -13.88 -14.38 14.73
N PRO A 245 -14.53 -15.06 15.70
CA PRO A 245 -14.47 -14.64 17.10
C PRO A 245 -13.05 -14.69 17.70
N TRP A 246 -12.13 -15.34 17.02
CA TRP A 246 -10.72 -15.50 17.38
C TRP A 246 -9.79 -14.45 16.76
N VAL A 247 -10.27 -13.60 15.85
CA VAL A 247 -9.52 -12.48 15.30
C VAL A 247 -9.20 -11.48 16.42
N LYS A 248 -7.95 -11.06 16.48
CA LYS A 248 -7.47 -10.21 17.56
C LYS A 248 -7.60 -8.72 17.27
N GLU A 249 -7.60 -8.33 16.00
CA GLU A 249 -7.66 -6.92 15.62
C GLU A 249 -8.35 -6.74 14.27
N PHE A 250 -9.13 -5.68 14.14
CA PHE A 250 -9.69 -5.22 12.88
C PHE A 250 -8.97 -3.95 12.45
N PHE A 251 -8.61 -3.86 11.18
CA PHE A 251 -7.87 -2.72 10.66
C PHE A 251 -8.70 -1.97 9.61
N PHE A 252 -8.98 -0.70 9.90
CA PHE A 252 -9.57 0.21 8.92
C PHE A 252 -8.45 0.83 8.08
N ASP A 253 -8.25 0.26 6.89
CA ASP A 253 -7.17 0.59 5.96
C ASP A 253 -7.55 1.73 5.00
N ASP A 254 -8.32 2.68 5.49
CA ASP A 254 -8.75 3.85 4.72
C ASP A 254 -7.54 4.71 4.32
N ASP A 255 -7.64 5.45 3.21
CA ASP A 255 -6.64 6.51 2.87
C ASP A 255 -6.45 7.49 4.05
N THR A 256 -7.53 7.80 4.75
CA THR A 256 -7.54 8.44 6.09
C THR A 256 -8.90 8.22 6.75
N PHE A 257 -8.92 7.53 7.88
CA PHE A 257 -10.15 7.14 8.58
C PHE A 257 -10.89 8.33 9.22
N ASN A 258 -10.19 9.19 9.94
CA ASN A 258 -10.75 10.14 10.90
C ASN A 258 -10.80 11.60 10.41
N ILE A 259 -11.12 11.83 9.13
CA ILE A 259 -11.21 13.16 8.53
C ILE A 259 -12.36 13.99 9.13
N GLN A 260 -13.52 13.36 9.31
CA GLN A 260 -14.72 14.03 9.79
C GLN A 260 -15.01 13.66 11.26
N LYS A 261 -14.77 14.59 12.17
CA LYS A 261 -14.93 14.41 13.63
C LYS A 261 -16.29 13.80 14.01
N ALA A 262 -17.40 14.39 13.54
CA ALA A 262 -18.74 13.94 13.91
C ALA A 262 -19.00 12.49 13.50
N ARG A 263 -18.64 12.10 12.25
CA ARG A 263 -18.75 10.72 11.79
C ARG A 263 -17.88 9.76 12.60
N THR A 264 -16.65 10.17 12.90
CA THR A 264 -15.72 9.31 13.66
C THR A 264 -16.28 9.01 15.06
N ILE A 265 -16.79 10.03 15.76
CA ILE A 265 -17.40 9.87 17.09
C ILE A 265 -18.68 9.00 17.00
N GLU A 266 -19.54 9.23 16.02
CA GLU A 266 -20.73 8.42 15.77
C GLU A 266 -20.38 6.95 15.52
N LEU A 267 -19.42 6.68 14.66
CA LEU A 267 -18.96 5.30 14.39
C LEU A 267 -18.38 4.66 15.65
N CYS A 268 -17.57 5.39 16.42
CA CYS A 268 -17.03 4.91 17.69
C CYS A 268 -18.15 4.51 18.68
N ALA A 269 -19.22 5.29 18.76
CA ALA A 269 -20.36 4.95 19.60
C ALA A 269 -21.03 3.63 19.19
N LYS A 270 -21.08 3.32 17.88
CA LYS A 270 -21.63 2.07 17.33
C LYS A 270 -20.68 0.88 17.47
N LEU A 271 -19.35 1.11 17.41
CA LEU A 271 -18.34 0.06 17.59
C LEU A 271 -18.11 -0.32 19.05
N LYS A 272 -18.26 0.63 19.98
CA LYS A 272 -18.03 0.41 21.43
C LYS A 272 -18.76 -0.80 22.01
N PRO A 273 -20.07 -1.01 21.73
CA PRO A 273 -20.80 -2.17 22.24
C PRO A 273 -20.32 -3.51 21.68
N LEU A 274 -19.64 -3.50 20.53
CA LEU A 274 -19.12 -4.71 19.91
C LEU A 274 -17.89 -5.26 20.65
N GLY A 275 -17.22 -4.43 21.49
CA GLY A 275 -16.06 -4.86 22.27
C GLY A 275 -14.89 -5.34 21.41
N LEU A 276 -14.66 -4.71 20.25
CA LEU A 276 -13.61 -5.06 19.30
C LEU A 276 -12.32 -4.31 19.62
N THR A 277 -11.19 -4.94 19.36
CA THR A 277 -9.91 -4.23 19.22
C THR A 277 -9.70 -3.88 17.76
N TRP A 278 -9.40 -2.60 17.49
CA TRP A 278 -9.23 -2.14 16.12
C TRP A 278 -8.13 -1.08 15.99
N SER A 279 -7.69 -0.84 14.78
CA SER A 279 -6.68 0.15 14.40
C SER A 279 -7.09 0.84 13.11
N CYS A 280 -6.49 1.98 12.81
CA CYS A 280 -6.75 2.71 11.57
C CYS A 280 -5.59 3.61 11.16
N THR A 281 -5.64 4.08 9.93
CA THR A 281 -4.83 5.20 9.44
C THR A 281 -5.31 6.52 10.06
N SER A 282 -4.41 7.42 10.36
CA SER A 282 -4.72 8.71 10.97
C SER A 282 -3.80 9.83 10.51
N ARG A 283 -4.33 11.04 10.47
CA ARG A 283 -3.53 12.26 10.31
C ARG A 283 -3.30 12.92 11.66
N VAL A 284 -2.17 13.63 11.80
CA VAL A 284 -1.81 14.39 13.01
C VAL A 284 -2.75 15.57 13.31
N THR A 285 -3.74 15.83 12.45
CA THR A 285 -4.74 16.90 12.62
C THR A 285 -5.93 16.51 13.49
N THR A 286 -6.04 15.25 13.89
CA THR A 286 -7.13 14.75 14.75
C THR A 286 -7.03 15.36 16.16
N ASP A 287 -8.15 15.81 16.70
CA ASP A 287 -8.21 16.44 18.02
C ASP A 287 -8.34 15.42 19.16
N TYR A 288 -8.05 15.88 20.39
CA TYR A 288 -8.03 15.04 21.60
C TYR A 288 -9.37 14.33 21.86
N GLU A 289 -10.50 15.02 21.68
CA GLU A 289 -11.84 14.42 21.93
C GLU A 289 -12.16 13.27 20.97
N THR A 290 -11.77 13.45 19.71
CA THR A 290 -11.90 12.37 18.70
C THR A 290 -11.01 11.18 19.08
N LEU A 291 -9.74 11.41 19.41
CA LEU A 291 -8.82 10.36 19.86
C LEU A 291 -9.32 9.63 21.11
N LYS A 292 -9.90 10.36 22.06
CA LYS A 292 -10.50 9.79 23.26
C LYS A 292 -11.68 8.89 22.92
N ALA A 293 -12.60 9.35 22.07
CA ALA A 293 -13.74 8.53 21.61
C ALA A 293 -13.28 7.26 20.90
N MET A 294 -12.25 7.35 20.04
CA MET A 294 -11.64 6.20 19.38
C MET A 294 -11.06 5.21 20.40
N LYS A 295 -10.28 5.69 21.37
CA LYS A 295 -9.71 4.85 22.43
C LYS A 295 -10.78 4.13 23.24
N GLU A 296 -11.83 4.84 23.64
CA GLU A 296 -12.95 4.26 24.41
C GLU A 296 -13.76 3.24 23.61
N ALA A 297 -13.74 3.33 22.27
CA ALA A 297 -14.39 2.38 21.38
C ALA A 297 -13.50 1.18 21.00
N GLY A 298 -12.31 1.03 21.61
CA GLY A 298 -11.42 -0.10 21.39
C GLY A 298 -10.31 0.13 20.36
N CYS A 299 -10.09 1.38 19.90
CA CYS A 299 -8.95 1.70 19.06
C CYS A 299 -7.64 1.48 19.85
N ARG A 300 -6.77 0.60 19.33
CA ARG A 300 -5.48 0.28 19.94
C ARG A 300 -4.34 1.05 19.32
N LEU A 301 -4.31 1.13 17.98
CA LEU A 301 -3.17 1.64 17.23
C LEU A 301 -3.61 2.58 16.11
N LEU A 302 -2.80 3.60 15.91
CA LEU A 302 -2.90 4.53 14.79
C LEU A 302 -1.67 4.40 13.89
N ILE A 303 -1.87 4.27 12.58
CA ILE A 303 -0.83 4.43 11.58
C ILE A 303 -0.81 5.89 11.17
N VAL A 304 0.31 6.56 11.37
CA VAL A 304 0.41 8.01 11.26
C VAL A 304 1.53 8.41 10.33
N GLY A 305 1.19 8.99 9.19
CA GLY A 305 2.18 9.58 8.28
C GLY A 305 2.71 10.91 8.82
N TYR A 306 3.89 10.90 9.44
CA TYR A 306 4.64 12.10 9.82
C TYR A 306 5.45 12.66 8.65
N GLU A 307 5.99 11.78 7.83
CA GLU A 307 6.81 11.97 6.63
C GLU A 307 8.16 12.64 6.92
N SER A 308 8.17 13.85 7.48
CA SER A 308 9.39 14.61 7.78
C SER A 308 9.28 15.39 9.09
N GLY A 309 10.40 15.61 9.74
CA GLY A 309 10.55 16.53 10.90
C GLY A 309 10.95 17.95 10.50
N ASP A 310 11.05 18.24 9.21
CA ASP A 310 11.42 19.54 8.69
C ASP A 310 10.20 20.30 8.14
N PRO A 311 9.93 21.54 8.62
CA PRO A 311 8.77 22.33 8.19
C PRO A 311 8.77 22.64 6.67
N GLN A 312 9.95 22.88 6.08
CA GLN A 312 10.03 23.21 4.66
C GLN A 312 9.74 21.98 3.80
N ILE A 313 10.22 20.79 4.19
CA ILE A 313 9.93 19.54 3.50
C ILE A 313 8.43 19.25 3.57
N LEU A 314 7.79 19.38 4.75
CA LEU A 314 6.34 19.21 4.89
C LEU A 314 5.53 20.16 3.98
N LYS A 315 6.01 21.39 3.79
CA LYS A 315 5.43 22.36 2.87
C LYS A 315 5.63 21.95 1.41
N ASN A 316 6.83 21.51 1.02
CA ASN A 316 7.16 21.09 -0.34
C ASN A 316 6.26 19.93 -0.80
N ILE A 317 5.98 18.97 0.10
CA ILE A 317 5.11 17.82 -0.20
C ILE A 317 3.63 18.09 0.02
N LYS A 318 3.23 19.32 0.36
CA LYS A 318 1.83 19.71 0.62
C LYS A 318 1.15 18.83 1.69
N LYS A 319 1.90 18.45 2.75
CA LYS A 319 1.38 17.55 3.80
C LYS A 319 0.17 18.13 4.54
N GLY A 320 0.08 19.48 4.63
CA GLY A 320 -1.01 20.15 5.34
C GLY A 320 -1.00 19.89 6.85
N ALA A 321 0.19 19.69 7.43
CA ALA A 321 0.43 19.51 8.86
C ALA A 321 1.75 20.16 9.24
N THR A 322 1.89 20.56 10.52
CA THR A 322 3.12 21.13 11.06
C THR A 322 3.79 20.19 12.06
N VAL A 323 5.08 20.39 12.28
CA VAL A 323 5.87 19.66 13.28
C VAL A 323 5.28 19.84 14.70
N GLU A 324 4.82 21.05 15.04
CA GLU A 324 4.19 21.36 16.33
C GLU A 324 2.89 20.61 16.52
N ARG A 325 2.05 20.55 15.46
CA ARG A 325 0.81 19.79 15.50
C ARG A 325 1.06 18.29 15.67
N ALA A 326 2.09 17.76 15.00
CA ALA A 326 2.51 16.38 15.14
C ALA A 326 2.99 16.06 16.57
N ARG A 327 3.76 16.96 17.21
CA ARG A 327 4.15 16.85 18.62
C ARG A 327 2.94 16.78 19.55
N GLN A 328 2.00 17.73 19.38
CA GLN A 328 0.81 17.78 20.23
C GLN A 328 -0.05 16.53 20.06
N PHE A 329 -0.30 16.11 18.82
CA PHE A 329 -1.04 14.89 18.51
C PHE A 329 -0.41 13.65 19.17
N THR A 330 0.90 13.48 19.04
CA THR A 330 1.63 12.34 19.64
C THR A 330 1.54 12.36 21.17
N LYS A 331 1.67 13.54 21.79
CA LYS A 331 1.49 13.72 23.23
C LYS A 331 0.07 13.33 23.68
N ASP A 332 -0.95 13.70 22.91
CA ASP A 332 -2.35 13.36 23.20
C ASP A 332 -2.59 11.85 23.08
N CYS A 333 -2.03 11.22 22.05
CA CYS A 333 -2.09 9.75 21.89
C CYS A 333 -1.42 9.02 23.06
N HIS A 334 -0.22 9.43 23.47
CA HIS A 334 0.48 8.85 24.62
C HIS A 334 -0.33 8.99 25.91
N LYS A 335 -0.93 10.17 26.16
CA LYS A 335 -1.79 10.43 27.32
C LYS A 335 -3.01 9.50 27.37
N LEU A 336 -3.56 9.17 26.18
CA LEU A 336 -4.70 8.24 26.05
C LEU A 336 -4.28 6.78 26.01
N GLY A 337 -2.99 6.46 25.97
CA GLY A 337 -2.50 5.09 25.82
C GLY A 337 -2.83 4.48 24.44
N LEU A 338 -2.90 5.32 23.39
CA LEU A 338 -2.95 4.88 22.00
C LEU A 338 -1.54 4.54 21.52
N VAL A 339 -1.40 3.39 20.87
CA VAL A 339 -0.16 2.97 20.21
C VAL A 339 -0.02 3.70 18.88
N ILE A 340 1.18 4.10 18.51
CA ILE A 340 1.44 4.75 17.24
C ILE A 340 2.47 3.95 16.43
N HIS A 341 2.12 3.67 15.17
CA HIS A 341 3.06 3.33 14.11
C HIS A 341 3.31 4.56 13.27
N GLY A 342 4.54 5.09 13.29
CA GLY A 342 4.89 6.34 12.61
C GLY A 342 5.58 6.10 11.28
N ASP A 343 5.04 6.69 10.21
CA ASP A 343 5.61 6.60 8.87
C ASP A 343 6.42 7.84 8.53
N PHE A 344 7.64 7.61 7.99
CA PHE A 344 8.57 8.64 7.54
C PHE A 344 9.08 8.30 6.14
N ILE A 345 9.42 9.33 5.37
CA ILE A 345 9.92 9.18 4.00
C ILE A 345 11.24 9.94 3.84
N MET A 346 12.24 9.29 3.23
CA MET A 346 13.52 9.89 2.85
C MET A 346 13.59 10.06 1.34
N GLY A 347 14.20 11.12 0.85
CA GLY A 347 14.27 11.45 -0.57
C GLY A 347 13.11 12.32 -1.05
N LEU A 348 12.49 13.10 -0.16
CA LEU A 348 11.43 14.05 -0.52
C LEU A 348 12.01 15.31 -1.19
N PRO A 349 11.21 16.04 -2.01
CA PRO A 349 11.67 17.26 -2.68
C PRO A 349 12.25 18.32 -1.74
N GLY A 350 13.49 18.71 -2.02
CA GLY A 350 14.22 19.71 -1.22
C GLY A 350 14.97 19.15 -0.02
N GLU A 351 15.01 17.83 0.18
CA GLU A 351 15.78 17.23 1.26
C GLU A 351 17.30 17.45 1.09
N THR A 352 17.94 17.59 2.22
CA THR A 352 19.39 17.71 2.40
C THR A 352 19.83 16.81 3.55
N PRO A 353 21.12 16.53 3.74
CA PRO A 353 21.62 15.80 4.91
C PRO A 353 21.17 16.43 6.23
N GLU A 354 21.02 17.75 6.29
CA GLU A 354 20.56 18.48 7.49
C GLU A 354 19.07 18.19 7.77
N THR A 355 18.17 18.30 6.77
CA THR A 355 16.74 18.05 6.96
C THR A 355 16.45 16.58 7.28
N ILE A 356 17.26 15.65 6.76
CA ILE A 356 17.24 14.23 7.14
C ILE A 356 17.59 14.08 8.64
N ASN A 357 18.65 14.75 9.11
CA ASN A 357 19.01 14.74 10.53
C ASN A 357 17.90 15.32 11.42
N ASN A 358 17.25 16.41 10.98
CA ASN A 358 16.10 16.98 11.66
C ASN A 358 14.95 15.97 11.78
N THR A 359 14.67 15.21 10.72
CA THR A 359 13.63 14.18 10.69
C THR A 359 13.95 13.01 11.63
N ILE A 360 15.20 12.54 11.66
CA ILE A 360 15.65 11.48 12.58
C ILE A 360 15.56 11.96 14.04
N ALA A 361 15.99 13.19 14.33
CA ALA A 361 15.89 13.79 15.66
C ALA A 361 14.43 13.92 16.09
N PHE A 362 13.56 14.39 15.21
CA PHE A 362 12.13 14.53 15.45
C PHE A 362 11.46 13.17 15.76
N ALA A 363 11.74 12.12 14.99
CA ALA A 363 11.20 10.79 15.28
C ALA A 363 11.65 10.27 16.65
N LYS A 364 12.92 10.51 17.04
CA LYS A 364 13.43 10.17 18.37
C LYS A 364 12.76 10.97 19.49
N GLU A 365 12.40 12.21 19.24
CA GLU A 365 11.64 13.07 20.15
C GLU A 365 10.21 12.53 20.35
N LEU A 366 9.52 12.22 19.26
CA LEU A 366 8.15 11.68 19.28
C LEU A 366 8.06 10.34 20.03
N ASP A 367 9.10 9.51 19.94
CA ASP A 367 9.24 8.22 20.62
C ASP A 367 8.01 7.30 20.49
N VAL A 368 7.50 7.17 19.26
CA VAL A 368 6.39 6.25 18.93
C VAL A 368 6.83 4.78 19.08
N GLU A 369 5.86 3.86 19.18
CA GLU A 369 6.17 2.44 19.46
C GLU A 369 6.96 1.77 18.35
N THR A 370 6.56 2.01 17.11
CA THR A 370 7.23 1.46 15.92
C THR A 370 7.29 2.51 14.83
N ILE A 371 8.26 2.39 13.94
CA ILE A 371 8.37 3.25 12.76
C ILE A 371 8.50 2.43 11.48
N GLN A 372 8.04 3.01 10.39
CA GLN A 372 8.43 2.65 9.04
C GLN A 372 9.13 3.84 8.40
N VAL A 373 10.26 3.57 7.74
CA VAL A 373 10.97 4.57 6.95
C VAL A 373 11.04 4.08 5.51
N SER A 374 10.41 4.83 4.62
CA SER A 374 10.35 4.51 3.20
C SER A 374 11.27 5.43 2.40
N VAL A 375 11.76 4.93 1.26
CA VAL A 375 12.36 5.78 0.23
C VAL A 375 11.23 6.42 -0.57
N ALA A 376 11.36 7.71 -0.90
CA ALA A 376 10.42 8.37 -1.80
C ALA A 376 10.46 7.72 -3.19
N HIS A 377 9.29 7.33 -3.69
CA HIS A 377 9.14 6.79 -5.03
C HIS A 377 8.30 7.73 -5.89
N ALA A 378 8.87 8.18 -7.00
CA ALA A 378 8.17 8.94 -8.02
C ALA A 378 7.35 7.99 -8.90
N TYR A 379 6.13 7.70 -8.48
CA TYR A 379 5.22 6.87 -9.26
C TYR A 379 4.59 7.67 -10.40
N PRO A 380 4.52 7.13 -11.62
CA PRO A 380 3.75 7.75 -12.70
C PRO A 380 2.35 8.15 -12.25
N GLY A 381 1.90 9.35 -12.64
CA GLY A 381 0.61 9.90 -12.25
C GLY A 381 0.61 10.63 -10.91
N THR A 382 1.76 10.81 -10.27
CA THR A 382 1.92 11.65 -9.08
C THR A 382 2.64 12.97 -9.40
N GLU A 383 2.31 14.02 -8.67
CA GLU A 383 2.98 15.32 -8.80
C GLU A 383 4.50 15.20 -8.53
N LEU A 384 4.90 14.27 -7.65
CA LEU A 384 6.31 13.96 -7.40
C LEU A 384 7.01 13.40 -8.66
N TYR A 385 6.32 12.54 -9.42
CA TYR A 385 6.86 12.00 -10.67
C TYR A 385 7.10 13.12 -11.70
N ASP A 386 6.09 13.95 -11.90
CA ASP A 386 6.21 15.07 -12.85
C ASP A 386 7.33 16.02 -12.44
N TYR A 387 7.46 16.30 -11.14
CA TYR A 387 8.55 17.11 -10.61
C TYR A 387 9.93 16.46 -10.86
N ALA A 388 10.08 15.17 -10.58
CA ALA A 388 11.34 14.46 -10.74
C ALA A 388 11.77 14.35 -12.21
N VAL A 389 10.82 14.03 -13.10
CA VAL A 389 11.08 13.96 -14.55
C VAL A 389 11.46 15.34 -15.10
N LYS A 390 10.67 16.37 -14.80
CA LYS A 390 10.91 17.75 -15.29
C LYS A 390 12.28 18.28 -14.90
N ASN A 391 12.78 17.91 -13.72
CA ASN A 391 14.06 18.42 -13.21
C ASN A 391 15.25 17.47 -13.45
N GLY A 392 15.03 16.32 -14.10
CA GLY A 392 16.10 15.35 -14.36
C GLY A 392 16.59 14.63 -13.09
N PHE A 393 15.73 14.44 -12.10
CA PHE A 393 16.07 13.83 -10.81
C PHE A 393 15.85 12.30 -10.79
N MET A 394 15.33 11.72 -11.87
CA MET A 394 15.20 10.27 -11.99
C MET A 394 16.57 9.62 -12.21
N VAL A 395 16.81 8.49 -11.54
CA VAL A 395 18.00 7.67 -11.76
C VAL A 395 17.88 6.95 -13.11
N ALA A 396 19.00 6.84 -13.85
CA ALA A 396 19.02 6.43 -15.25
C ALA A 396 18.39 5.03 -15.53
N ASP A 397 18.59 4.04 -14.65
CA ASP A 397 18.06 2.69 -14.85
C ASP A 397 16.62 2.53 -14.35
N ASN A 398 16.09 3.52 -13.66
CA ASN A 398 14.73 3.60 -13.11
C ASN A 398 14.23 2.32 -12.40
N LYS A 399 15.17 1.47 -11.90
CA LYS A 399 14.83 0.27 -11.15
C LYS A 399 14.36 0.63 -9.75
N MET A 400 13.27 0.01 -9.32
CA MET A 400 12.70 0.20 -7.98
C MET A 400 13.21 -0.86 -6.98
N VAL A 401 13.64 -2.01 -7.48
CA VAL A 401 14.22 -3.10 -6.70
C VAL A 401 15.46 -3.66 -7.40
N ASP A 402 16.39 -4.18 -6.62
CA ASP A 402 17.55 -4.90 -7.14
C ASP A 402 17.21 -6.37 -7.48
N GLU A 403 18.20 -7.14 -7.95
CA GLU A 403 18.06 -8.56 -8.27
C GLU A 403 17.70 -9.44 -7.08
N GLY A 404 17.98 -8.99 -5.85
CA GLY A 404 17.58 -9.63 -4.60
C GLY A 404 16.21 -9.19 -4.09
N GLY A 405 15.51 -8.34 -4.81
CA GLY A 405 14.21 -7.79 -4.42
C GLY A 405 14.29 -6.70 -3.35
N HIS A 406 15.47 -6.11 -3.09
CA HIS A 406 15.60 -5.03 -2.12
C HIS A 406 15.25 -3.69 -2.77
N GLN A 407 14.59 -2.83 -2.00
CA GLN A 407 14.18 -1.51 -2.45
C GLN A 407 15.39 -0.62 -2.79
N LEU A 408 15.32 0.06 -3.93
CA LEU A 408 16.30 1.04 -4.40
C LEU A 408 15.72 2.45 -4.37
N ALA A 409 16.56 3.47 -4.17
CA ALA A 409 16.18 4.85 -4.44
C ALA A 409 16.33 5.12 -5.95
N HIS A 410 15.25 5.51 -6.62
CA HIS A 410 15.26 5.83 -8.05
C HIS A 410 15.10 7.33 -8.33
N ILE A 411 15.19 8.15 -7.28
CA ILE A 411 15.26 9.61 -7.34
C ILE A 411 16.56 10.05 -6.67
N GLN A 412 17.14 11.11 -7.17
CA GLN A 412 18.31 11.78 -6.60
C GLN A 412 18.18 13.29 -6.77
N TYR A 413 18.88 14.06 -5.93
CA TYR A 413 18.87 15.51 -5.98
C TYR A 413 20.31 16.08 -6.03
N PRO A 414 20.52 17.32 -6.48
CA PRO A 414 21.79 17.99 -6.31
C PRO A 414 22.20 18.00 -4.82
N GLY A 415 23.37 17.41 -4.52
CA GLY A 415 23.86 17.28 -3.13
C GLY A 415 23.23 16.16 -2.29
N LEU A 416 22.33 15.34 -2.85
CA LEU A 416 21.75 14.17 -2.19
C LEU A 416 21.54 13.02 -3.19
N PRO A 417 22.60 12.26 -3.50
CA PRO A 417 22.52 11.13 -4.43
C PRO A 417 21.67 9.99 -3.89
N ALA A 418 21.18 9.12 -4.79
CA ALA A 418 20.25 8.03 -4.47
C ALA A 418 20.76 7.05 -3.39
N ASP A 419 22.06 6.76 -3.40
CA ASP A 419 22.69 5.90 -2.42
C ASP A 419 22.79 6.54 -1.02
N GLU A 420 22.93 7.86 -0.94
CA GLU A 420 22.84 8.59 0.34
C GLU A 420 21.42 8.58 0.89
N ILE A 421 20.39 8.71 0.05
CA ILE A 421 18.98 8.57 0.46
C ILE A 421 18.75 7.18 1.07
N LEU A 422 19.21 6.13 0.40
CA LEU A 422 19.07 4.76 0.89
C LEU A 422 19.87 4.54 2.19
N SER A 423 21.08 5.09 2.26
CA SER A 423 21.91 5.05 3.48
C SER A 423 21.26 5.78 4.65
N ALA A 424 20.55 6.88 4.38
CA ALA A 424 19.81 7.63 5.40
C ALA A 424 18.66 6.79 5.99
N VAL A 425 17.94 5.99 5.18
CA VAL A 425 16.91 5.06 5.67
C VAL A 425 17.52 4.05 6.65
N HIS A 426 18.67 3.46 6.31
CA HIS A 426 19.33 2.50 7.18
C HIS A 426 19.79 3.14 8.50
N ARG A 427 20.42 4.32 8.41
CA ARG A 427 20.85 5.10 9.57
C ARG A 427 19.66 5.47 10.46
N PHE A 428 18.51 5.82 9.89
CA PHE A 428 17.31 6.14 10.63
C PHE A 428 16.87 4.96 11.51
N TYR A 429 16.76 3.76 10.93
CA TYR A 429 16.42 2.56 11.70
C TYR A 429 17.44 2.26 12.80
N ASP A 430 18.73 2.36 12.51
CA ASP A 430 19.79 2.15 13.50
C ASP A 430 19.68 3.15 14.65
N GLU A 431 19.62 4.44 14.35
CA GLU A 431 19.51 5.49 15.36
C GLU A 431 18.21 5.44 16.16
N TYR A 432 17.14 4.95 15.56
CA TYR A 432 15.84 4.85 16.23
C TYR A 432 15.75 3.64 17.16
N TYR A 433 16.07 2.44 16.69
CA TYR A 433 15.84 1.22 17.45
C TYR A 433 16.96 0.86 18.43
N PHE A 434 18.19 1.31 18.22
CA PHE A 434 19.28 1.09 19.17
C PHE A 434 19.39 2.14 20.29
N ARG A 435 18.39 3.03 20.44
CA ARG A 435 18.29 3.91 21.62
C ARG A 435 18.05 3.07 22.89
N PRO A 436 18.65 3.43 24.03
CA PRO A 436 18.42 2.71 25.29
C PRO A 436 16.92 2.57 25.63
N LYS A 437 16.13 3.63 25.40
CA LYS A 437 14.68 3.64 25.65
C LYS A 437 13.90 2.67 24.74
N ALA A 438 14.26 2.59 23.45
CA ALA A 438 13.64 1.66 22.50
C ALA A 438 14.02 0.21 22.83
N VAL A 439 15.29 -0.04 23.09
CA VAL A 439 15.79 -1.36 23.51
C VAL A 439 15.09 -1.84 24.78
N PHE A 440 14.99 -0.98 25.80
CA PHE A 440 14.28 -1.30 27.04
C PHE A 440 12.80 -1.64 26.80
N ARG A 441 12.11 -0.85 25.95
CA ARG A 441 10.71 -1.10 25.59
C ARG A 441 10.52 -2.47 24.92
N ILE A 442 11.42 -2.84 23.98
CA ILE A 442 11.38 -4.13 23.28
C ILE A 442 11.63 -5.28 24.26
N LEU A 443 12.68 -5.17 25.10
CA LEU A 443 13.02 -6.18 26.10
C LEU A 443 11.88 -6.39 27.11
N ARG A 444 11.26 -5.30 27.57
CA ARG A 444 10.10 -5.37 28.48
C ARG A 444 8.94 -6.12 27.83
N LYS A 445 8.59 -5.83 26.58
CA LYS A 445 7.54 -6.56 25.84
C LYS A 445 7.89 -8.06 25.74
N ALA A 446 9.11 -8.39 25.37
CA ALA A 446 9.56 -9.78 25.25
C ALA A 446 9.54 -10.53 26.59
N ALA A 447 9.78 -9.84 27.71
CA ALA A 447 9.77 -10.45 29.04
C ALA A 447 8.37 -10.79 29.54
N PHE A 448 7.40 -9.90 29.31
CA PHE A 448 6.06 -10.00 29.92
C PHE A 448 4.98 -10.59 29.01
N ASP A 449 5.27 -10.79 27.68
CA ASP A 449 4.34 -11.38 26.74
C ASP A 449 4.98 -12.55 25.98
N SER A 450 4.51 -13.77 26.26
CA SER A 450 5.09 -14.99 25.66
C SER A 450 4.78 -15.12 24.15
N GLY A 451 3.64 -14.57 23.68
CA GLY A 451 3.29 -14.51 22.26
C GLY A 451 4.17 -13.54 21.51
N GLU A 452 4.34 -12.35 22.07
CA GLU A 452 5.21 -11.29 21.54
C GLU A 452 6.69 -11.72 21.53
N ARG A 453 7.14 -12.48 22.52
CA ARG A 453 8.53 -12.96 22.62
C ARG A 453 8.97 -13.75 21.37
N LYS A 454 8.16 -14.71 20.91
CA LYS A 454 8.48 -15.52 19.73
C LYS A 454 8.51 -14.65 18.46
N ARG A 455 7.55 -13.75 18.33
CA ARG A 455 7.45 -12.82 17.21
C ARG A 455 8.65 -11.88 17.18
N LEU A 456 8.91 -11.17 18.28
CA LEU A 456 10.03 -10.22 18.41
C LEU A 456 11.37 -10.88 18.19
N TYR A 457 11.56 -12.14 18.63
CA TYR A 457 12.79 -12.90 18.36
C TYR A 457 12.99 -13.17 16.87
N LYS A 458 11.91 -13.61 16.15
CA LYS A 458 11.97 -13.84 14.69
C LYS A 458 12.26 -12.53 13.95
N GLU A 459 11.56 -11.46 14.30
CA GLU A 459 11.73 -10.13 13.71
C GLU A 459 13.14 -9.57 13.97
N ALA A 460 13.63 -9.61 15.21
CA ALA A 460 14.97 -9.15 15.57
C ALA A 460 16.06 -9.92 14.82
N LYS A 461 15.94 -11.26 14.71
CA LYS A 461 16.88 -12.09 13.96
C LYS A 461 16.94 -11.67 12.48
N THR A 462 15.78 -11.46 11.86
CA THR A 462 15.69 -11.04 10.45
C THR A 462 16.24 -9.63 10.27
N PHE A 463 15.84 -8.70 11.14
CA PHE A 463 16.33 -7.32 11.13
C PHE A 463 17.87 -7.25 11.25
N LEU A 464 18.46 -7.98 12.21
CA LEU A 464 19.91 -8.03 12.39
C LEU A 464 20.63 -8.65 11.19
N LYS A 465 20.04 -9.70 10.57
CA LYS A 465 20.58 -10.30 9.34
C LYS A 465 20.61 -9.29 8.18
N VAL A 466 19.50 -8.61 7.94
CA VAL A 466 19.39 -7.60 6.88
C VAL A 466 20.32 -6.41 7.19
N ARG A 467 20.38 -5.97 8.44
CA ARG A 467 21.32 -4.92 8.86
C ARG A 467 22.77 -5.30 8.56
N ALA A 468 23.19 -6.51 8.93
CA ALA A 468 24.56 -6.98 8.66
C ALA A 468 24.87 -7.04 7.15
N MET A 469 23.90 -7.46 6.32
CA MET A 469 24.04 -7.47 4.86
C MET A 469 24.20 -6.04 4.31
N ARG A 470 23.40 -5.10 4.79
CA ARG A 470 23.42 -3.68 4.38
C ARG A 470 24.77 -3.03 4.74
N HIS A 471 25.28 -3.25 5.94
CA HIS A 471 26.61 -2.75 6.33
C HIS A 471 27.70 -3.29 5.41
N LYS A 472 27.67 -4.59 5.07
CA LYS A 472 28.63 -5.17 4.10
C LYS A 472 28.56 -4.50 2.72
N LEU A 473 27.36 -4.17 2.22
CA LEU A 473 27.18 -3.49 0.93
C LEU A 473 27.75 -2.06 0.97
N VAL A 474 27.51 -1.32 2.04
CA VAL A 474 28.04 0.04 2.23
C VAL A 474 29.58 0.00 2.32
N ASP A 475 30.15 -0.94 3.10
CA ASP A 475 31.60 -1.11 3.23
C ASP A 475 32.26 -1.54 1.92
N ALA A 476 31.60 -2.41 1.14
CA ALA A 476 32.09 -2.81 -0.19
C ALA A 476 32.16 -1.65 -1.16
N LYS A 477 31.14 -0.76 -1.17
CA LYS A 477 31.14 0.48 -1.97
C LYS A 477 32.22 1.46 -1.51
N ARG A 478 32.36 1.70 -0.21
CA ARG A 478 33.43 2.56 0.35
C ARG A 478 34.83 2.08 0.00
N ASN A 479 35.04 0.77 -0.05
CA ASN A 479 36.34 0.17 -0.35
C ASN A 479 36.62 -0.03 -1.85
N GLY A 480 35.82 0.57 -2.74
CA GLY A 480 36.05 0.53 -4.20
C GLY A 480 35.90 -0.87 -4.84
N LYS A 481 35.27 -1.82 -4.15
CA LYS A 481 35.12 -3.20 -4.62
C LYS A 481 33.90 -3.46 -5.50
N THR A 482 33.09 -2.43 -5.75
CA THR A 482 31.98 -2.47 -6.72
C THR A 482 32.12 -1.28 -7.66
N ALA A 483 32.93 -1.43 -8.70
CA ALA A 483 32.89 -0.52 -9.85
C ALA A 483 31.65 -0.86 -10.69
N VAL A 484 30.54 -0.21 -10.40
CA VAL A 484 29.53 0.00 -11.44
C VAL A 484 29.97 1.23 -12.20
N ALA A 485 30.40 1.03 -13.45
CA ALA A 485 30.81 2.08 -14.35
C ALA A 485 29.76 3.18 -14.37
N ALA A 486 30.20 4.41 -14.09
CA ALA A 486 29.43 5.60 -14.40
C ALA A 486 29.27 5.64 -15.93
N ALA A 487 28.13 5.15 -16.41
CA ALA A 487 27.73 5.41 -17.80
C ALA A 487 27.40 6.89 -17.90
N GLU A 488 27.98 7.57 -18.87
CA GLU A 488 27.59 8.94 -19.25
C GLU A 488 26.05 8.98 -19.40
N PRO A 489 25.41 10.07 -18.95
CA PRO A 489 23.96 10.20 -19.08
C PRO A 489 23.61 10.12 -20.58
N PRO A 490 22.64 9.28 -20.97
CA PRO A 490 22.18 9.27 -22.35
C PRO A 490 21.62 10.65 -22.69
N LYS A 491 22.01 11.16 -23.88
CA LYS A 491 21.41 12.36 -24.47
C LYS A 491 19.87 12.19 -24.43
N PRO A 492 19.11 13.27 -24.17
CA PRO A 492 17.66 13.20 -24.12
C PRO A 492 17.13 12.63 -25.44
N GLN A 493 16.70 11.40 -25.46
CA GLN A 493 15.83 10.92 -26.51
C GLN A 493 14.45 11.50 -26.21
N GLU A 494 13.92 12.22 -27.17
CA GLU A 494 12.55 12.72 -27.17
C GLU A 494 11.59 11.57 -26.86
N MET A 495 11.12 11.52 -25.62
CA MET A 495 9.95 10.73 -25.32
C MET A 495 8.75 11.55 -25.78
N THR A 496 8.28 11.27 -26.97
CA THR A 496 6.95 11.68 -27.41
C THR A 496 5.92 11.16 -26.41
N VAL A 497 5.16 12.09 -25.88
CA VAL A 497 4.05 11.95 -24.95
C VAL A 497 2.96 11.04 -25.51
#